data_592d28b86830ab51b0c956178554e072
#
_entry.id   592d28b86830ab51b0c956178554e072
#
_cell.length_a   1.000
_cell.length_b   1.000
_cell.length_c   1.000
_cell.angle_alpha   90.00
_cell.angle_beta   90.00
_cell.angle_gamma   90.00
#
_symmetry.space_group_name_H-M   'P 1'
#
loop_
_entity.id
_entity.type
_entity.pdbx_description
1 polymer ?
#
loop_
_entity_poly.entity_id
_entity_poly.type
_entity_poly.pdbx_seq_one_letter_code
_entity_poly.pdbx_strand_id
1 'polypeptide(L)'
;MEDLSNKMSFEEIEHVIDILNPCVDNYLFVLNLKNGHYVISENAVDRFPLPAADFPDYTAAFTKVVYEEDLDLLSQDLTEIVSGKKSFHNLRYRWKDKEGKPVWINCRGNVLVDEEGRPELITGCINEIGKKQQADNVSGLLGETSLRAELSELIKNDKGVFLRIGIDNFKDINENKGMEYGDMILHKTAECIRSIAGSERRIYRLVADEFLIFGQNGTAESAVDLYRAIREGIDELIEKIGYDVFYTISAGILPISAVQDRSSENILKLSEFALAGAKEAGKNTYVIYKEENYQKFLNKKELIHTMRKSVNQNFEGFEAYFQPIVDIKSQKLVSAETLLRFRTKERMVSPAEFIPLLEESGLIIPVGRFVLHQALKACGQIQKYIPDFRISVNVSYIQVLKSDMLTEILSAISIYKIKRGSLIIELTESGFLECDANFRRFCDGLKRSEIPLALDDFGTGYSNFHYLYNLSPDTIKIDRSFTLKALNNGYEYNLLQHMVEMTHSIDLKLCVEGIETKQELDKISRIEPDYIQGYFFGRPCSFSIFMESYVTEESKEK
;
A
#
# COMPACT_ATOMS: atom_id res chain seq x y z
N MET A 1 51.51 -23.28 -26.62
CA MET A 1 50.99 -23.90 -25.41
C MET A 1 50.45 -25.25 -25.85
N GLU A 2 51.19 -26.31 -25.56
CA GLU A 2 50.70 -27.68 -25.81
C GLU A 2 49.43 -27.88 -24.96
N ASP A 3 48.45 -28.56 -25.55
CA ASP A 3 47.12 -28.76 -24.99
C ASP A 3 47.20 -29.68 -23.75
N LEU A 4 47.46 -29.08 -22.59
CA LEU A 4 47.55 -29.77 -21.29
C LEU A 4 46.20 -30.38 -20.86
N SER A 5 45.10 -30.01 -21.51
CA SER A 5 43.74 -30.47 -21.17
C SER A 5 43.44 -31.93 -21.52
N ASN A 6 44.23 -32.55 -22.41
CA ASN A 6 44.01 -33.94 -22.90
C ASN A 6 44.83 -35.02 -22.21
N LYS A 7 45.49 -34.74 -21.07
CA LYS A 7 46.40 -35.69 -20.41
C LYS A 7 46.19 -35.91 -18.92
N MET A 8 45.16 -35.32 -18.31
CA MET A 8 44.90 -35.51 -16.88
C MET A 8 44.07 -36.76 -16.63
N SER A 9 44.55 -37.60 -15.69
CA SER A 9 43.80 -38.77 -15.22
C SER A 9 42.60 -38.35 -14.36
N PHE A 10 41.68 -39.29 -14.09
CA PHE A 10 40.55 -39.07 -13.22
C PHE A 10 41.00 -38.65 -11.81
N GLU A 11 42.01 -39.33 -11.25
CA GLU A 11 42.56 -39.05 -9.91
C GLU A 11 43.25 -37.67 -9.83
N GLU A 12 43.90 -37.23 -10.90
CA GLU A 12 44.51 -35.91 -10.95
C GLU A 12 43.46 -34.80 -10.95
N ILE A 13 42.34 -35.01 -11.67
CA ILE A 13 41.22 -34.04 -11.68
C ILE A 13 40.50 -34.03 -10.34
N GLU A 14 40.26 -35.18 -9.71
CA GLU A 14 39.71 -35.30 -8.36
C GLU A 14 40.53 -34.47 -7.35
N HIS A 15 41.87 -34.65 -7.37
CA HIS A 15 42.76 -33.88 -6.51
C HIS A 15 42.69 -32.36 -6.75
N VAL A 16 42.52 -31.93 -8.00
CA VAL A 16 42.29 -30.51 -8.34
C VAL A 16 40.95 -30.02 -7.80
N ILE A 17 39.90 -30.82 -7.86
CA ILE A 17 38.58 -30.48 -7.28
C ILE A 17 38.72 -30.25 -5.78
N ASP A 18 39.41 -31.12 -5.05
CA ASP A 18 39.63 -31.01 -3.61
C ASP A 18 40.38 -29.73 -3.22
N ILE A 19 41.44 -29.38 -3.99
CA ILE A 19 42.20 -28.15 -3.77
C ILE A 19 41.37 -26.89 -4.01
N LEU A 20 40.55 -26.91 -5.05
CA LEU A 20 39.76 -25.72 -5.46
C LEU A 20 38.44 -25.58 -4.70
N ASN A 21 37.88 -26.65 -4.16
CA ASN A 21 36.61 -26.67 -3.46
C ASN A 21 36.46 -25.53 -2.41
N PRO A 22 37.44 -25.26 -1.51
CA PRO A 22 37.34 -24.17 -0.54
C PRO A 22 37.40 -22.75 -1.16
N CYS A 23 37.80 -22.65 -2.44
CA CYS A 23 38.06 -21.37 -3.12
C CYS A 23 36.94 -20.96 -4.07
N VAL A 24 35.96 -21.84 -4.35
CA VAL A 24 34.91 -21.60 -5.35
C VAL A 24 33.51 -21.86 -4.79
N ASP A 25 32.55 -21.03 -5.16
CA ASP A 25 31.13 -21.15 -4.78
C ASP A 25 30.36 -22.15 -5.67
N ASN A 26 30.95 -22.56 -6.77
CA ASN A 26 30.36 -23.49 -7.75
C ASN A 26 30.69 -24.94 -7.39
N TYR A 27 29.82 -25.85 -7.81
CA TYR A 27 30.07 -27.28 -7.60
C TYR A 27 30.95 -27.82 -8.73
N LEU A 28 32.20 -28.14 -8.42
CA LEU A 28 33.14 -28.78 -9.39
C LEU A 28 32.86 -30.27 -9.49
N PHE A 29 33.00 -30.85 -10.66
CA PHE A 29 32.76 -32.28 -10.85
C PHE A 29 33.65 -32.91 -11.90
N VAL A 30 33.80 -34.22 -11.79
CA VAL A 30 34.33 -35.10 -12.86
C VAL A 30 33.46 -36.36 -12.96
N LEU A 31 33.12 -36.74 -14.19
CA LEU A 31 32.36 -37.93 -14.54
C LEU A 31 33.22 -38.82 -15.48
N ASN A 32 33.41 -40.05 -15.10
CA ASN A 32 34.00 -41.08 -15.98
C ASN A 32 32.87 -41.72 -16.82
N LEU A 33 32.91 -41.51 -18.12
CA LEU A 33 31.90 -42.00 -19.07
C LEU A 33 31.97 -43.52 -19.31
N LYS A 34 33.09 -44.18 -18.99
CA LYS A 34 33.27 -45.61 -19.22
C LYS A 34 32.69 -46.48 -18.10
N ASN A 35 32.81 -46.03 -16.87
CA ASN A 35 32.39 -46.80 -15.69
C ASN A 35 31.30 -46.14 -14.85
N GLY A 36 30.93 -44.88 -15.15
CA GLY A 36 29.91 -44.14 -14.43
C GLY A 36 30.36 -43.51 -13.11
N HIS A 37 31.65 -43.58 -12.78
CA HIS A 37 32.20 -43.01 -11.56
C HIS A 37 32.11 -41.48 -11.60
N TYR A 38 31.57 -40.89 -10.52
CA TYR A 38 31.31 -39.45 -10.41
C TYR A 38 31.87 -38.89 -9.12
N VAL A 39 32.64 -37.83 -9.24
CA VAL A 39 33.13 -37.05 -8.10
C VAL A 39 32.62 -35.61 -8.23
N ILE A 40 32.14 -35.05 -7.14
CA ILE A 40 31.67 -33.67 -7.04
C ILE A 40 32.16 -33.05 -5.74
N SER A 41 32.35 -31.73 -5.73
CA SER A 41 32.79 -31.01 -4.55
C SER A 41 31.85 -31.18 -3.36
N GLU A 42 32.38 -31.28 -2.12
CA GLU A 42 31.63 -31.59 -0.89
C GLU A 42 30.48 -30.64 -0.61
N ASN A 43 30.61 -29.34 -0.94
CA ASN A 43 29.55 -28.35 -0.78
C ASN A 43 28.26 -28.67 -1.56
N ALA A 44 28.32 -29.51 -2.61
CA ALA A 44 27.15 -30.02 -3.31
C ALA A 44 26.35 -31.02 -2.47
N VAL A 45 27.04 -31.85 -1.70
CA VAL A 45 26.43 -32.88 -0.83
C VAL A 45 25.68 -32.19 0.33
N ASP A 46 26.16 -31.04 0.79
CA ASP A 46 25.46 -30.25 1.80
C ASP A 46 24.15 -29.67 1.27
N ARG A 47 24.09 -29.36 0.00
CA ARG A 47 22.98 -28.68 -0.66
C ARG A 47 21.93 -29.62 -1.28
N PHE A 48 22.38 -30.71 -1.89
CA PHE A 48 21.54 -31.63 -2.66
C PHE A 48 21.54 -33.05 -2.04
N PRO A 49 20.50 -33.87 -2.30
CA PRO A 49 20.42 -35.24 -1.77
C PRO A 49 21.32 -36.25 -2.53
N LEU A 50 22.58 -35.87 -2.67
CA LEU A 50 23.61 -36.74 -3.22
C LEU A 50 24.04 -37.79 -2.18
N PRO A 51 24.45 -39.02 -2.61
CA PRO A 51 24.83 -40.07 -1.66
C PRO A 51 26.18 -39.79 -0.95
N ALA A 52 27.10 -39.17 -1.63
CA ALA A 52 28.44 -38.78 -1.17
C ALA A 52 29.05 -37.77 -2.15
N ALA A 53 30.24 -37.24 -1.89
CA ALA A 53 31.03 -36.47 -2.85
C ALA A 53 31.66 -37.34 -3.94
N ASP A 54 31.95 -38.60 -3.62
CA ASP A 54 32.48 -39.64 -4.50
C ASP A 54 31.51 -40.83 -4.51
N PHE A 55 31.08 -41.27 -5.71
CA PHE A 55 30.21 -42.44 -5.88
C PHE A 55 30.40 -43.14 -7.22
N PRO A 56 30.36 -44.50 -7.24
CA PRO A 56 30.79 -45.30 -8.39
C PRO A 56 29.78 -45.31 -9.56
N ASP A 57 28.54 -44.90 -9.35
CA ASP A 57 27.49 -44.91 -10.39
C ASP A 57 26.60 -43.66 -10.27
N TYR A 58 26.76 -42.75 -11.25
CA TYR A 58 25.97 -41.53 -11.30
C TYR A 58 24.48 -41.76 -11.61
N THR A 59 24.16 -42.87 -12.30
CA THR A 59 22.80 -43.13 -12.82
C THR A 59 21.77 -43.23 -11.67
N ALA A 60 22.10 -44.04 -10.65
CA ALA A 60 21.24 -44.21 -9.48
C ALA A 60 21.15 -42.96 -8.60
N ALA A 61 22.20 -42.13 -8.58
CA ALA A 61 22.20 -40.86 -7.85
C ALA A 61 21.37 -39.81 -8.58
N PHE A 62 21.52 -39.68 -9.88
CA PHE A 62 20.86 -38.67 -10.68
C PHE A 62 19.34 -38.89 -10.80
N THR A 63 18.85 -40.13 -10.79
CA THR A 63 17.39 -40.40 -10.70
C THR A 63 16.73 -39.85 -9.43
N LYS A 64 17.52 -39.65 -8.36
CA LYS A 64 17.00 -39.05 -7.09
C LYS A 64 17.16 -37.55 -7.06
N VAL A 65 18.23 -37.01 -7.64
CA VAL A 65 18.61 -35.60 -7.57
C VAL A 65 17.99 -34.77 -8.70
N VAL A 66 17.97 -35.31 -9.93
CA VAL A 66 17.40 -34.62 -11.10
C VAL A 66 15.88 -34.70 -11.08
N TYR A 67 15.22 -33.65 -11.52
CA TYR A 67 13.78 -33.66 -11.72
C TYR A 67 13.37 -34.65 -12.80
N GLU A 68 12.33 -35.42 -12.58
CA GLU A 68 11.92 -36.54 -13.44
C GLU A 68 11.71 -36.10 -14.90
N GLU A 69 11.08 -34.93 -15.11
CA GLU A 69 10.86 -34.39 -16.45
C GLU A 69 12.14 -33.99 -17.20
N ASP A 70 13.25 -33.79 -16.50
CA ASP A 70 14.52 -33.34 -17.08
C ASP A 70 15.52 -34.49 -17.30
N LEU A 71 15.19 -35.71 -16.84
CA LEU A 71 16.05 -36.89 -16.99
C LEU A 71 16.28 -37.28 -18.44
N ASP A 72 15.26 -37.24 -19.29
CA ASP A 72 15.36 -37.55 -20.71
C ASP A 72 16.28 -36.57 -21.43
N LEU A 73 16.19 -35.29 -21.10
CA LEU A 73 17.04 -34.22 -21.64
C LEU A 73 18.51 -34.44 -21.30
N LEU A 74 18.81 -34.79 -20.05
CA LEU A 74 20.18 -35.11 -19.60
C LEU A 74 20.70 -36.37 -20.27
N SER A 75 19.90 -37.43 -20.35
CA SER A 75 20.25 -38.71 -20.99
C SER A 75 20.57 -38.54 -22.46
N GLN A 76 19.80 -37.75 -23.18
CA GLN A 76 20.05 -37.44 -24.59
C GLN A 76 21.36 -36.69 -24.77
N ASP A 77 21.65 -35.66 -23.97
CA ASP A 77 22.90 -34.90 -24.04
C ASP A 77 24.13 -35.75 -23.77
N LEU A 78 24.10 -36.60 -22.73
CA LEU A 78 25.17 -37.53 -22.43
C LEU A 78 25.37 -38.56 -23.55
N THR A 79 24.29 -39.06 -24.17
CA THR A 79 24.36 -39.98 -25.31
C THR A 79 25.04 -39.34 -26.54
N GLU A 80 24.77 -38.08 -26.80
CA GLU A 80 25.41 -37.32 -27.88
C GLU A 80 26.89 -37.11 -27.62
N ILE A 81 27.31 -36.92 -26.36
CA ILE A 81 28.70 -36.81 -25.94
C ILE A 81 29.42 -38.16 -26.11
N VAL A 82 28.85 -39.24 -25.56
CA VAL A 82 29.46 -40.58 -25.65
C VAL A 82 29.62 -41.04 -27.12
N SER A 83 28.67 -40.66 -27.99
CA SER A 83 28.76 -40.94 -29.43
C SER A 83 29.74 -40.04 -30.20
N GLY A 84 30.41 -39.11 -29.53
CA GLY A 84 31.37 -38.17 -30.14
C GLY A 84 30.73 -37.04 -30.97
N LYS A 85 29.40 -36.88 -30.91
CA LYS A 85 28.69 -35.82 -31.63
C LYS A 85 28.87 -34.46 -30.95
N LYS A 86 29.16 -34.44 -29.66
CA LYS A 86 29.44 -33.26 -28.85
C LYS A 86 30.74 -33.40 -28.10
N SER A 87 31.55 -32.35 -28.08
CA SER A 87 32.81 -32.26 -27.31
C SER A 87 32.68 -31.39 -26.05
N PHE A 88 31.46 -30.92 -25.73
CA PHE A 88 31.22 -30.01 -24.62
C PHE A 88 29.82 -30.24 -24.03
N HIS A 89 29.74 -30.36 -22.71
CA HIS A 89 28.49 -30.42 -21.97
C HIS A 89 28.06 -29.00 -21.56
N ASN A 90 26.86 -28.61 -21.90
CA ASN A 90 26.29 -27.31 -21.46
C ASN A 90 24.78 -27.43 -21.43
N LEU A 91 24.26 -27.74 -20.26
CA LEU A 91 22.82 -28.02 -20.08
C LEU A 91 22.25 -27.27 -18.89
N ARG A 92 21.00 -26.77 -19.06
CA ARG A 92 20.22 -26.17 -17.98
C ARG A 92 19.07 -27.09 -17.66
N TYR A 93 19.00 -27.52 -16.39
CA TYR A 93 17.97 -28.44 -15.91
C TYR A 93 17.80 -28.31 -14.39
N ARG A 94 16.79 -28.97 -13.81
CA ARG A 94 16.44 -28.84 -12.40
C ARG A 94 17.01 -30.00 -11.57
N TRP A 95 17.61 -29.64 -10.44
CA TRP A 95 17.92 -30.55 -9.35
C TRP A 95 16.93 -30.38 -8.21
N LYS A 96 16.68 -31.43 -7.44
CA LYS A 96 15.91 -31.37 -6.18
C LYS A 96 16.87 -31.04 -5.05
N ASP A 97 16.50 -30.07 -4.19
CA ASP A 97 17.23 -29.86 -2.94
C ASP A 97 16.87 -30.93 -1.89
N LYS A 98 17.44 -30.84 -0.69
CA LYS A 98 17.17 -31.81 0.40
C LYS A 98 15.70 -31.80 0.86
N GLU A 99 14.94 -30.74 0.55
CA GLU A 99 13.51 -30.61 0.83
C GLU A 99 12.63 -31.02 -0.36
N GLY A 100 13.23 -31.44 -1.47
CA GLY A 100 12.56 -31.87 -2.71
C GLY A 100 12.13 -30.70 -3.60
N LYS A 101 12.54 -29.46 -3.32
CA LYS A 101 12.22 -28.27 -4.12
C LYS A 101 13.09 -28.19 -5.36
N PRO A 102 12.57 -27.73 -6.52
CA PRO A 102 13.34 -27.58 -7.75
C PRO A 102 14.35 -26.43 -7.65
N VAL A 103 15.58 -26.70 -7.95
CA VAL A 103 16.70 -25.77 -8.10
C VAL A 103 17.18 -25.81 -9.54
N TRP A 104 17.07 -24.71 -10.27
CA TRP A 104 17.60 -24.60 -11.60
C TRP A 104 19.13 -24.54 -11.55
N ILE A 105 19.78 -25.42 -12.29
CA ILE A 105 21.24 -25.47 -12.44
C ILE A 105 21.65 -25.26 -13.89
N ASN A 106 22.88 -24.77 -14.08
CA ASN A 106 23.57 -24.77 -15.34
C ASN A 106 24.85 -25.60 -15.17
N CYS A 107 24.85 -26.79 -15.75
CA CYS A 107 25.99 -27.67 -15.75
C CYS A 107 26.82 -27.45 -17.03
N ARG A 108 28.12 -27.16 -16.87
CA ARG A 108 29.06 -26.98 -17.97
C ARG A 108 30.28 -27.83 -17.75
N GLY A 109 30.70 -28.55 -18.79
CA GLY A 109 31.87 -29.41 -18.70
C GLY A 109 32.55 -29.61 -20.04
N ASN A 110 33.87 -29.72 -20.01
CA ASN A 110 34.68 -30.15 -21.13
C ASN A 110 34.73 -31.66 -21.17
N VAL A 111 34.70 -32.22 -22.37
CA VAL A 111 34.90 -33.66 -22.63
C VAL A 111 36.37 -33.92 -22.91
N LEU A 112 36.98 -34.76 -22.11
CA LEU A 112 38.34 -35.26 -22.33
C LEU A 112 38.28 -36.60 -23.05
N VAL A 113 39.22 -36.85 -23.96
CA VAL A 113 39.26 -38.05 -24.79
C VAL A 113 40.45 -38.93 -24.43
N ASP A 114 40.29 -40.24 -24.63
CA ASP A 114 41.38 -41.22 -24.48
C ASP A 114 42.39 -41.10 -25.63
N GLU A 115 43.42 -41.93 -25.59
CA GLU A 115 44.49 -41.97 -26.62
C GLU A 115 43.99 -42.35 -28.03
N GLU A 116 42.81 -42.97 -28.12
CA GLU A 116 42.12 -43.31 -29.37
C GLU A 116 41.10 -42.24 -29.82
N GLY A 117 41.02 -41.09 -29.10
CA GLY A 117 40.13 -39.98 -29.44
C GLY A 117 38.66 -40.19 -29.05
N ARG A 118 38.35 -41.18 -28.20
CA ARG A 118 37.00 -41.46 -27.73
C ARG A 118 36.72 -40.70 -26.43
N PRO A 119 35.50 -40.14 -26.22
CA PRO A 119 35.12 -39.50 -24.99
C PRO A 119 35.32 -40.38 -23.75
N GLU A 120 36.07 -39.92 -22.77
CA GLU A 120 36.42 -40.67 -21.55
C GLU A 120 35.93 -40.00 -20.27
N LEU A 121 36.21 -38.70 -20.12
CA LEU A 121 35.83 -37.96 -18.92
C LEU A 121 35.03 -36.70 -19.30
N ILE A 122 34.13 -36.28 -18.41
CA ILE A 122 33.55 -34.92 -18.42
C ILE A 122 33.97 -34.26 -17.12
N THR A 123 34.62 -33.11 -17.20
CA THR A 123 34.95 -32.32 -16.01
C THR A 123 34.50 -30.87 -16.18
N GLY A 124 34.01 -30.26 -15.09
CA GLY A 124 33.48 -28.92 -15.18
C GLY A 124 32.90 -28.39 -13.87
N CYS A 125 31.93 -27.51 -14.03
CA CYS A 125 31.25 -26.89 -12.89
C CYS A 125 29.74 -26.80 -13.08
N ILE A 126 29.03 -26.85 -11.95
CA ILE A 126 27.60 -26.67 -11.84
C ILE A 126 27.32 -25.36 -11.08
N ASN A 127 26.49 -24.50 -11.65
CA ASN A 127 26.08 -23.26 -11.05
C ASN A 127 24.57 -23.28 -10.80
N GLU A 128 24.11 -22.86 -9.63
CA GLU A 128 22.67 -22.61 -9.40
C GLU A 128 22.26 -21.37 -10.19
N ILE A 129 21.24 -21.50 -11.07
CA ILE A 129 20.64 -20.38 -11.78
C ILE A 129 19.70 -19.70 -10.80
N GLY A 130 19.93 -18.39 -10.54
CA GLY A 130 19.15 -17.62 -9.55
C GLY A 130 19.76 -17.61 -8.15
N LYS A 131 20.90 -18.25 -7.91
CA LYS A 131 21.73 -17.93 -6.75
C LYS A 131 22.18 -16.48 -6.94
N LYS A 132 21.52 -15.56 -6.20
CA LYS A 132 21.75 -14.11 -6.36
C LYS A 132 23.22 -13.82 -6.13
N GLN A 133 23.81 -13.04 -7.02
CA GLN A 133 25.16 -12.51 -6.84
C GLN A 133 25.20 -11.77 -5.50
N GLN A 134 26.28 -11.95 -4.74
CA GLN A 134 26.47 -11.27 -3.45
C GLN A 134 26.57 -9.74 -3.60
N ALA A 135 26.97 -9.26 -4.78
CA ALA A 135 27.06 -7.84 -5.12
C ALA A 135 26.07 -7.47 -6.23
N ASP A 136 25.55 -6.24 -6.14
CA ASP A 136 24.71 -5.65 -7.17
C ASP A 136 25.58 -5.03 -8.28
N ASN A 137 25.37 -5.46 -9.52
CA ASN A 137 26.21 -5.06 -10.65
C ASN A 137 26.03 -3.60 -11.09
N VAL A 138 24.91 -2.97 -10.76
CA VAL A 138 24.63 -1.57 -11.13
C VAL A 138 25.28 -0.63 -10.14
N SER A 139 25.07 -0.84 -8.84
CA SER A 139 25.61 0.03 -7.80
C SER A 139 27.01 -0.35 -7.31
N GLY A 140 27.44 -1.59 -7.54
CA GLY A 140 28.67 -2.15 -7.00
C GLY A 140 28.66 -2.33 -5.47
N LEU A 141 27.47 -2.27 -4.84
CA LEU A 141 27.27 -2.53 -3.42
C LEU A 141 26.92 -4.00 -3.16
N LEU A 142 27.01 -4.42 -1.89
CA LEU A 142 26.46 -5.71 -1.49
C LEU A 142 24.95 -5.74 -1.72
N GLY A 143 24.43 -6.89 -2.18
CA GLY A 143 23.01 -7.08 -2.43
C GLY A 143 22.23 -7.56 -1.19
N GLU A 144 20.91 -7.67 -1.32
CA GLU A 144 20.02 -8.16 -0.26
C GLU A 144 20.39 -9.57 0.23
N THR A 145 20.94 -10.43 -0.63
CA THR A 145 21.40 -11.78 -0.24
C THR A 145 22.53 -11.72 0.79
N SER A 146 23.51 -10.82 0.58
CA SER A 146 24.59 -10.58 1.54
C SER A 146 24.07 -10.01 2.84
N LEU A 147 23.14 -9.05 2.77
CA LEU A 147 22.47 -8.49 3.96
C LEU A 147 21.80 -9.61 4.78
N ARG A 148 21.01 -10.49 4.16
CA ARG A 148 20.31 -11.57 4.87
C ARG A 148 21.27 -12.56 5.53
N ALA A 149 22.40 -12.85 4.90
CA ALA A 149 23.44 -13.71 5.47
C ALA A 149 24.15 -13.06 6.69
N GLU A 150 24.43 -11.76 6.60
CA GLU A 150 25.16 -11.02 7.63
C GLU A 150 24.25 -10.50 8.76
N LEU A 151 22.94 -10.37 8.53
CA LEU A 151 22.03 -9.64 9.43
C LEU A 151 22.00 -10.22 10.84
N SER A 152 21.99 -11.56 10.97
CA SER A 152 22.01 -12.23 12.28
C SER A 152 23.26 -11.89 13.12
N GLU A 153 24.36 -11.55 12.47
CA GLU A 153 25.61 -11.14 13.09
C GLU A 153 25.62 -9.65 13.45
N LEU A 154 25.10 -8.81 12.54
CA LEU A 154 24.99 -7.37 12.70
C LEU A 154 24.15 -6.99 13.92
N ILE A 155 23.08 -7.74 14.22
CA ILE A 155 22.11 -7.47 15.29
C ILE A 155 22.39 -8.16 16.61
N LYS A 156 23.51 -8.90 16.74
CA LYS A 156 23.89 -9.56 18.01
C LYS A 156 24.02 -8.59 19.17
N ASN A 157 24.40 -7.34 18.90
CA ASN A 157 24.49 -6.28 19.91
C ASN A 157 23.22 -5.43 19.88
N ASP A 158 22.72 -5.02 21.06
CA ASP A 158 21.54 -4.15 21.21
C ASP A 158 21.74 -2.73 20.68
N LYS A 159 22.93 -2.41 20.17
CA LYS A 159 23.34 -1.09 19.73
C LYS A 159 23.55 -1.05 18.23
N GLY A 160 22.80 -0.20 17.56
CA GLY A 160 22.91 0.03 16.13
C GLY A 160 21.64 0.63 15.55
N VAL A 161 21.77 1.10 14.32
CA VAL A 161 20.67 1.73 13.59
C VAL A 161 20.73 1.33 12.13
N PHE A 162 19.58 1.03 11.56
CA PHE A 162 19.39 0.90 10.12
C PHE A 162 18.85 2.20 9.54
N LEU A 163 19.46 2.66 8.45
CA LEU A 163 18.99 3.77 7.62
C LEU A 163 18.64 3.20 6.25
N ARG A 164 17.35 3.10 5.93
CA ARG A 164 16.86 2.68 4.61
C ARG A 164 16.54 3.94 3.80
N ILE A 165 17.17 4.08 2.64
CA ILE A 165 17.03 5.22 1.74
C ILE A 165 16.37 4.74 0.45
N GLY A 166 15.43 5.51 -0.07
CA GLY A 166 14.83 5.30 -1.39
C GLY A 166 14.86 6.58 -2.22
N ILE A 167 15.12 6.45 -3.52
CA ILE A 167 15.05 7.56 -4.46
C ILE A 167 13.58 7.89 -4.74
N ASP A 168 13.22 9.16 -4.57
CA ASP A 168 11.85 9.58 -4.80
C ASP A 168 11.51 9.63 -6.29
N ASN A 169 10.34 9.11 -6.67
CA ASN A 169 9.84 9.08 -8.05
C ASN A 169 10.78 8.39 -9.05
N PHE A 170 11.57 7.40 -8.61
CA PHE A 170 12.52 6.71 -9.48
C PHE A 170 11.87 6.05 -10.70
N LYS A 171 10.62 5.58 -10.56
CA LYS A 171 9.84 5.03 -11.67
C LYS A 171 9.62 6.05 -12.78
N ASP A 172 9.27 7.28 -12.42
CA ASP A 172 9.04 8.37 -13.38
C ASP A 172 10.32 8.72 -14.13
N ILE A 173 11.48 8.63 -13.46
CA ILE A 173 12.79 8.83 -14.09
C ILE A 173 13.02 7.78 -15.17
N ASN A 174 12.78 6.50 -14.86
CA ASN A 174 12.91 5.42 -15.83
C ASN A 174 11.94 5.55 -17.01
N GLU A 175 10.70 5.94 -16.75
CA GLU A 175 9.68 6.13 -17.78
C GLU A 175 10.02 7.30 -18.73
N ASN A 176 10.57 8.39 -18.19
CA ASN A 176 10.87 9.60 -18.97
C ASN A 176 12.24 9.56 -19.69
N LYS A 177 13.26 8.94 -19.09
CA LYS A 177 14.66 8.99 -19.57
C LYS A 177 15.24 7.61 -19.95
N GLY A 178 14.53 6.53 -19.66
CA GLY A 178 14.96 5.16 -19.93
C GLY A 178 15.76 4.51 -18.81
N MET A 179 15.86 3.18 -18.86
CA MET A 179 16.46 2.38 -17.79
C MET A 179 17.97 2.61 -17.63
N GLU A 180 18.71 2.83 -18.72
CA GLU A 180 20.15 3.12 -18.66
C GLU A 180 20.45 4.40 -17.86
N TYR A 181 19.58 5.41 -18.00
CA TYR A 181 19.68 6.64 -17.23
C TYR A 181 19.38 6.41 -15.75
N GLY A 182 18.36 5.60 -15.44
CA GLY A 182 18.08 5.18 -14.07
C GLY A 182 19.23 4.42 -13.43
N ASP A 183 19.86 3.50 -14.17
CA ASP A 183 21.04 2.74 -13.70
C ASP A 183 22.21 3.67 -13.40
N MET A 184 22.43 4.70 -14.23
CA MET A 184 23.44 5.74 -13.96
C MET A 184 23.14 6.50 -12.66
N ILE A 185 21.88 6.91 -12.43
CA ILE A 185 21.47 7.57 -11.18
C ILE A 185 21.69 6.66 -9.98
N LEU A 186 21.32 5.38 -10.06
CA LEU A 186 21.56 4.40 -9.01
C LEU A 186 23.04 4.26 -8.68
N HIS A 187 23.89 4.17 -9.71
CA HIS A 187 25.33 4.08 -9.54
C HIS A 187 25.91 5.32 -8.86
N LYS A 188 25.53 6.52 -9.32
CA LYS A 188 25.99 7.79 -8.76
C LYS A 188 25.49 8.01 -7.33
N THR A 189 24.25 7.65 -7.05
CA THR A 189 23.70 7.69 -5.68
C THR A 189 24.47 6.73 -4.75
N ALA A 190 24.81 5.53 -5.23
CA ALA A 190 25.60 4.57 -4.46
C ALA A 190 27.02 5.06 -4.18
N GLU A 191 27.68 5.72 -5.16
CA GLU A 191 28.99 6.36 -4.97
C GLU A 191 28.93 7.47 -3.92
N CYS A 192 27.92 8.32 -3.99
CA CYS A 192 27.68 9.39 -3.02
C CYS A 192 27.47 8.83 -1.60
N ILE A 193 26.56 7.85 -1.46
CA ILE A 193 26.31 7.18 -0.17
C ILE A 193 27.61 6.58 0.39
N ARG A 194 28.38 5.86 -0.44
CA ARG A 194 29.63 5.22 0.00
C ARG A 194 30.66 6.23 0.47
N SER A 195 30.83 7.35 -0.24
CA SER A 195 31.80 8.38 0.10
C SER A 195 31.48 9.06 1.43
N ILE A 196 30.20 9.27 1.74
CA ILE A 196 29.74 9.97 2.95
C ILE A 196 29.62 9.00 4.14
N ALA A 197 29.12 7.80 3.90
CA ALA A 197 28.94 6.80 4.98
C ALA A 197 30.28 6.25 5.53
N GLY A 198 31.35 6.29 4.72
CA GLY A 198 32.67 5.79 5.10
C GLY A 198 32.76 4.25 5.14
N SER A 199 33.96 3.73 5.42
CA SER A 199 34.26 2.29 5.42
C SER A 199 33.76 1.53 6.65
N GLU A 200 33.40 2.24 7.72
CA GLU A 200 32.95 1.63 8.98
C GLU A 200 31.49 1.19 8.96
N ARG A 201 30.71 1.61 7.96
CA ARG A 201 29.30 1.26 7.80
C ARG A 201 29.12 0.21 6.72
N ARG A 202 28.20 -0.73 6.96
CA ARG A 202 27.79 -1.70 5.97
C ARG A 202 26.70 -1.09 5.10
N ILE A 203 26.87 -1.15 3.78
CA ILE A 203 25.96 -0.55 2.80
C ILE A 203 25.51 -1.63 1.84
N TYR A 204 24.19 -1.76 1.70
CA TYR A 204 23.56 -2.74 0.84
C TYR A 204 22.61 -2.05 -0.14
N ARG A 205 22.53 -2.56 -1.36
CA ARG A 205 21.43 -2.26 -2.26
C ARG A 205 20.35 -3.31 -2.11
N LEU A 206 19.13 -2.86 -1.90
CA LEU A 206 17.93 -3.70 -1.87
C LEU A 206 17.30 -3.77 -3.27
N VAL A 207 16.01 -4.00 -3.34
CA VAL A 207 15.25 -4.07 -4.60
C VAL A 207 15.00 -2.65 -5.14
N ALA A 208 15.02 -2.51 -6.46
CA ALA A 208 14.73 -1.28 -7.20
C ALA A 208 15.66 -0.11 -6.87
N ASP A 209 15.17 0.92 -6.19
CA ASP A 209 15.83 2.20 -5.90
C ASP A 209 16.26 2.34 -4.43
N GLU A 210 16.27 1.23 -3.67
CA GLU A 210 16.46 1.31 -2.23
C GLU A 210 17.84 0.83 -1.78
N PHE A 211 18.40 1.56 -0.81
CA PHE A 211 19.67 1.30 -0.14
C PHE A 211 19.44 1.11 1.36
N LEU A 212 20.21 0.23 1.99
CA LEU A 212 20.20 0.03 3.43
C LEU A 212 21.60 0.21 4.00
N ILE A 213 21.73 1.08 4.97
CA ILE A 213 22.97 1.38 5.66
C ILE A 213 22.84 0.92 7.11
N PHE A 214 23.79 0.14 7.58
CA PHE A 214 23.88 -0.26 8.97
C PHE A 214 25.02 0.45 9.68
N GLY A 215 24.70 1.17 10.74
CA GLY A 215 25.65 1.79 11.64
C GLY A 215 25.75 1.02 12.96
N GLN A 216 26.86 0.30 13.17
CA GLN A 216 27.13 -0.36 14.43
C GLN A 216 27.37 0.70 15.54
N ASN A 217 26.71 0.55 16.68
CA ASN A 217 26.69 1.54 17.77
C ASN A 217 26.08 2.92 17.39
N GLY A 218 25.47 3.04 16.22
CA GLY A 218 24.78 4.27 15.79
C GLY A 218 23.49 4.51 16.59
N THR A 219 23.13 5.79 16.70
CA THR A 219 21.85 6.25 17.28
C THR A 219 20.92 6.77 16.18
N ALA A 220 19.65 7.01 16.52
CA ALA A 220 18.72 7.64 15.60
C ALA A 220 19.22 9.01 15.14
N GLU A 221 19.81 9.80 16.04
CA GLU A 221 20.37 11.12 15.73
C GLU A 221 21.53 11.01 14.73
N SER A 222 22.46 10.06 14.95
CA SER A 222 23.56 9.84 14.02
C SER A 222 23.11 9.39 12.63
N ALA A 223 21.98 8.67 12.54
CA ALA A 223 21.38 8.29 11.26
C ALA A 223 20.67 9.48 10.59
N VAL A 224 20.08 10.40 11.34
CA VAL A 224 19.53 11.66 10.83
C VAL A 224 20.62 12.53 10.25
N ASP A 225 21.74 12.68 10.96
CA ASP A 225 22.89 13.48 10.47
C ASP A 225 23.48 12.85 9.20
N LEU A 226 23.60 11.53 9.16
CA LEU A 226 24.02 10.80 7.96
C LEU A 226 23.07 11.02 6.78
N TYR A 227 21.75 10.94 7.00
CA TYR A 227 20.76 11.21 5.97
C TYR A 227 20.89 12.63 5.41
N ARG A 228 21.04 13.64 6.29
CA ARG A 228 21.22 15.04 5.87
C ARG A 228 22.46 15.21 5.03
N ALA A 229 23.59 14.65 5.46
CA ALA A 229 24.84 14.70 4.70
C ALA A 229 24.71 14.03 3.32
N ILE A 230 24.04 12.86 3.24
CA ILE A 230 23.80 12.18 1.95
C ILE A 230 22.89 13.03 1.06
N ARG A 231 21.82 13.62 1.60
CA ARG A 231 20.93 14.50 0.84
C ARG A 231 21.68 15.70 0.26
N GLU A 232 22.46 16.40 1.08
CA GLU A 232 23.30 17.50 0.63
C GLU A 232 24.31 17.07 -0.44
N GLY A 233 24.94 15.91 -0.25
CA GLY A 233 25.86 15.34 -1.23
C GLY A 233 25.20 14.99 -2.57
N ILE A 234 23.94 14.57 -2.56
CA ILE A 234 23.15 14.31 -3.78
C ILE A 234 22.79 15.64 -4.47
N ASP A 235 22.39 16.67 -3.71
CA ASP A 235 22.10 18.00 -4.25
C ASP A 235 23.35 18.57 -4.95
N GLU A 236 24.53 18.49 -4.30
CA GLU A 236 25.81 18.89 -4.91
C GLU A 236 26.16 18.04 -6.15
N LEU A 237 25.86 16.75 -6.14
CA LEU A 237 26.11 15.87 -7.27
C LEU A 237 25.26 16.27 -8.48
N ILE A 238 23.97 16.57 -8.27
CA ILE A 238 23.04 17.03 -9.31
C ILE A 238 23.55 18.34 -9.92
N GLU A 239 23.97 19.29 -9.09
CA GLU A 239 24.51 20.56 -9.56
C GLU A 239 25.79 20.40 -10.41
N LYS A 240 26.74 19.56 -9.96
CA LYS A 240 28.03 19.34 -10.65
C LYS A 240 27.89 18.61 -11.99
N ILE A 241 26.97 17.67 -12.10
CA ILE A 241 26.84 16.82 -13.29
C ILE A 241 25.81 17.41 -14.27
N GLY A 242 24.96 18.37 -13.82
CA GLY A 242 24.01 19.07 -14.69
C GLY A 242 22.93 18.10 -15.20
N TYR A 243 22.35 17.31 -14.32
CA TYR A 243 21.27 16.40 -14.70
C TYR A 243 20.05 17.18 -15.19
N ASP A 244 19.48 16.74 -16.30
CA ASP A 244 18.17 17.22 -16.77
C ASP A 244 17.00 16.77 -15.87
N VAL A 245 17.28 15.97 -14.85
CA VAL A 245 16.30 15.45 -13.91
C VAL A 245 16.75 15.76 -12.49
N PHE A 246 15.89 16.45 -11.79
CA PHE A 246 16.02 16.68 -10.35
C PHE A 246 15.34 15.55 -9.60
N TYR A 247 16.02 14.94 -8.62
CA TYR A 247 15.45 13.92 -7.76
C TYR A 247 15.84 14.13 -6.30
N THR A 248 15.02 13.60 -5.40
CA THR A 248 15.25 13.66 -3.96
C THR A 248 15.30 12.24 -3.39
N ILE A 249 15.64 12.14 -2.11
CA ILE A 249 15.67 10.88 -1.38
C ILE A 249 14.82 10.97 -0.12
N SER A 250 14.10 9.90 0.18
CA SER A 250 13.41 9.70 1.45
C SER A 250 14.13 8.64 2.28
N ALA A 251 13.99 8.68 3.61
CA ALA A 251 14.62 7.71 4.48
C ALA A 251 13.74 7.19 5.62
N GLY A 252 13.88 5.90 5.92
CA GLY A 252 13.38 5.25 7.13
C GLY A 252 14.53 4.92 8.08
N ILE A 253 14.42 5.34 9.33
CA ILE A 253 15.42 5.11 10.37
C ILE A 253 14.85 4.11 11.37
N LEU A 254 15.52 2.98 11.54
CA LEU A 254 15.13 1.90 12.46
C LEU A 254 16.22 1.66 13.51
N PRO A 255 16.11 2.20 14.74
CA PRO A 255 16.98 1.84 15.83
C PRO A 255 16.73 0.38 16.27
N ILE A 256 17.80 -0.43 16.43
CA ILE A 256 17.68 -1.83 16.87
C ILE A 256 17.01 -1.93 18.25
N SER A 257 17.25 -0.95 19.13
CA SER A 257 16.64 -0.90 20.46
C SER A 257 15.10 -0.79 20.45
N ALA A 258 14.51 -0.34 19.35
CA ALA A 258 13.06 -0.24 19.18
C ALA A 258 12.42 -1.54 18.64
N VAL A 259 13.23 -2.55 18.30
CA VAL A 259 12.77 -3.80 17.66
C VAL A 259 12.77 -4.92 18.70
N GLN A 260 11.60 -5.52 18.93
CA GLN A 260 11.44 -6.68 19.83
C GLN A 260 11.81 -8.00 19.13
N ASP A 261 11.19 -8.28 17.99
CA ASP A 261 11.52 -9.43 17.14
C ASP A 261 12.60 -9.02 16.14
N ARG A 262 13.81 -9.51 16.35
CA ARG A 262 15.01 -9.21 15.56
C ARG A 262 15.23 -10.19 14.42
N SER A 263 14.20 -10.88 13.94
CA SER A 263 14.32 -11.66 12.73
C SER A 263 14.68 -10.77 11.52
N SER A 264 15.44 -11.32 10.59
CA SER A 264 15.84 -10.60 9.36
C SER A 264 14.65 -10.06 8.59
N GLU A 265 13.57 -10.85 8.54
CA GLU A 265 12.35 -10.50 7.87
C GLU A 265 11.66 -9.30 8.53
N ASN A 266 11.59 -9.29 9.87
CA ASN A 266 10.96 -8.22 10.61
C ASN A 266 11.76 -6.90 10.52
N ILE A 267 13.09 -6.94 10.59
CA ILE A 267 13.93 -5.75 10.41
C ILE A 267 13.74 -5.12 9.04
N LEU A 268 13.75 -5.94 7.98
CA LEU A 268 13.51 -5.45 6.63
C LEU A 268 12.11 -4.82 6.49
N LYS A 269 11.09 -5.48 7.04
CA LYS A 269 9.71 -5.01 7.04
C LYS A 269 9.54 -3.69 7.81
N LEU A 270 10.13 -3.56 9.01
CA LEU A 270 10.02 -2.35 9.82
C LEU A 270 10.81 -1.17 9.22
N SER A 271 11.98 -1.44 8.63
CA SER A 271 12.74 -0.41 7.92
C SER A 271 12.00 0.09 6.66
N GLU A 272 11.31 -0.82 5.96
CA GLU A 272 10.44 -0.46 4.82
C GLU A 272 9.24 0.38 5.25
N PHE A 273 8.58 -0.01 6.34
CA PHE A 273 7.49 0.77 6.92
C PHE A 273 7.93 2.20 7.25
N ALA A 274 9.11 2.38 7.86
CA ALA A 274 9.62 3.70 8.17
C ALA A 274 9.92 4.54 6.90
N LEU A 275 10.48 3.91 5.86
CA LEU A 275 10.71 4.58 4.57
C LEU A 275 9.39 4.95 3.87
N ALA A 276 8.41 4.05 3.87
CA ALA A 276 7.08 4.33 3.32
C ALA A 276 6.44 5.53 4.02
N GLY A 277 6.54 5.61 5.35
CA GLY A 277 6.07 6.76 6.12
C GLY A 277 6.74 8.08 5.72
N ALA A 278 8.04 8.08 5.35
CA ALA A 278 8.72 9.26 4.84
C ALA A 278 8.21 9.66 3.44
N LYS A 279 7.98 8.68 2.56
CA LYS A 279 7.41 8.93 1.23
C LYS A 279 5.97 9.47 1.32
N GLU A 280 5.16 8.99 2.26
CA GLU A 280 3.80 9.49 2.53
C GLU A 280 3.79 10.89 3.16
N ALA A 281 4.78 11.22 3.99
CA ALA A 281 4.90 12.54 4.63
C ALA A 281 5.32 13.68 3.67
N GLY A 282 5.36 13.44 2.37
CA GLY A 282 5.64 14.44 1.34
C GLY A 282 6.99 14.25 0.64
N LYS A 283 7.69 13.13 0.88
CA LYS A 283 9.02 12.82 0.31
C LYS A 283 10.11 13.81 0.75
N ASN A 284 11.33 13.63 0.28
CA ASN A 284 12.51 14.45 0.63
C ASN A 284 12.67 14.66 2.14
N THR A 285 12.36 13.65 2.93
CA THR A 285 12.36 13.69 4.39
C THR A 285 12.72 12.32 4.97
N TYR A 286 12.75 12.23 6.29
CA TYR A 286 12.98 10.98 6.99
C TYR A 286 11.90 10.72 8.05
N VAL A 287 11.69 9.44 8.37
CA VAL A 287 10.85 9.00 9.49
C VAL A 287 11.64 8.04 10.37
N ILE A 288 11.62 8.31 11.68
CA ILE A 288 12.16 7.40 12.68
C ILE A 288 11.06 6.43 13.08
N TYR A 289 11.34 5.14 12.98
CA TYR A 289 10.41 4.09 13.39
C TYR A 289 9.98 4.26 14.86
N LYS A 290 8.68 4.16 15.06
CA LYS A 290 8.04 4.08 16.39
C LYS A 290 7.02 2.96 16.39
N GLU A 291 7.08 2.10 17.39
CA GLU A 291 6.16 0.96 17.55
C GLU A 291 4.69 1.41 17.51
N GLU A 292 4.36 2.52 18.16
CA GLU A 292 3.01 3.07 18.18
C GLU A 292 2.45 3.36 16.78
N ASN A 293 3.29 3.89 15.89
CA ASN A 293 2.88 4.19 14.51
C ASN A 293 2.68 2.91 13.70
N TYR A 294 3.53 1.92 13.95
CA TYR A 294 3.40 0.62 13.30
C TYR A 294 2.14 -0.12 13.75
N GLN A 295 1.82 -0.09 15.04
CA GLN A 295 0.57 -0.66 15.56
C GLN A 295 -0.67 0.05 14.98
N LYS A 296 -0.65 1.38 14.87
CA LYS A 296 -1.72 2.13 14.18
C LYS A 296 -1.88 1.69 12.72
N PHE A 297 -0.78 1.47 12.01
CA PHE A 297 -0.80 0.97 10.63
C PHE A 297 -1.38 -0.45 10.54
N LEU A 298 -1.01 -1.35 11.45
CA LEU A 298 -1.57 -2.70 11.50
C LEU A 298 -3.08 -2.67 11.79
N ASN A 299 -3.51 -1.89 12.78
CA ASN A 299 -4.92 -1.71 13.13
C ASN A 299 -5.72 -1.15 11.95
N LYS A 300 -5.16 -0.18 11.21
CA LYS A 300 -5.75 0.37 9.98
C LYS A 300 -5.94 -0.71 8.92
N LYS A 301 -4.92 -1.54 8.67
CA LYS A 301 -5.01 -2.65 7.71
C LYS A 301 -6.05 -3.71 8.13
N GLU A 302 -6.08 -4.05 9.40
CA GLU A 302 -7.06 -5.00 9.96
C GLU A 302 -8.48 -4.47 9.84
N LEU A 303 -8.70 -3.18 10.12
CA LEU A 303 -10.01 -2.55 9.98
C LEU A 303 -10.47 -2.55 8.51
N ILE A 304 -9.59 -2.21 7.55
CA ILE A 304 -9.89 -2.30 6.10
C ILE A 304 -10.24 -3.75 5.72
N HIS A 305 -9.49 -4.74 6.21
CA HIS A 305 -9.79 -6.14 5.95
C HIS A 305 -11.17 -6.54 6.50
N THR A 306 -11.48 -6.12 7.73
CA THR A 306 -12.77 -6.36 8.39
C THR A 306 -13.92 -5.72 7.61
N MET A 307 -13.79 -4.47 7.18
CA MET A 307 -14.78 -3.78 6.35
C MET A 307 -14.99 -4.48 5.01
N ARG A 308 -13.91 -4.93 4.34
CA ARG A 308 -14.01 -5.70 3.09
C ARG A 308 -14.77 -7.00 3.28
N LYS A 309 -14.50 -7.71 4.37
CA LYS A 309 -15.24 -8.92 4.74
C LYS A 309 -16.72 -8.64 4.98
N SER A 310 -17.05 -7.56 5.72
CA SER A 310 -18.41 -7.09 5.96
C SER A 310 -19.17 -6.79 4.66
N VAL A 311 -18.55 -6.11 3.71
CA VAL A 311 -19.15 -5.85 2.39
C VAL A 311 -19.49 -7.15 1.67
N ASN A 312 -18.58 -8.13 1.67
CA ASN A 312 -18.80 -9.44 1.04
C ASN A 312 -19.86 -10.30 1.79
N GLN A 313 -20.09 -10.03 3.08
CA GLN A 313 -21.10 -10.68 3.92
C GLN A 313 -22.39 -9.84 4.00
N ASN A 314 -22.82 -9.26 2.89
CA ASN A 314 -24.06 -8.50 2.79
C ASN A 314 -24.11 -7.29 3.75
N PHE A 315 -22.98 -6.61 3.91
CA PHE A 315 -22.82 -5.41 4.75
C PHE A 315 -23.00 -5.65 6.25
N GLU A 316 -22.75 -6.87 6.74
CA GLU A 316 -22.82 -7.18 8.16
C GLU A 316 -21.98 -6.19 8.98
N GLY A 317 -22.60 -5.59 10.01
CA GLY A 317 -21.96 -4.57 10.86
C GLY A 317 -22.08 -3.14 10.36
N PHE A 318 -22.45 -2.91 9.09
CA PHE A 318 -22.84 -1.58 8.61
C PHE A 318 -24.32 -1.29 8.89
N GLU A 319 -24.61 -0.17 9.49
CA GLU A 319 -25.96 0.26 9.88
C GLU A 319 -26.21 1.70 9.43
N ALA A 320 -27.42 1.98 8.96
CA ALA A 320 -27.88 3.35 8.71
C ALA A 320 -28.61 3.87 9.95
N TYR A 321 -28.12 4.97 10.51
CA TYR A 321 -28.75 5.72 11.59
C TYR A 321 -29.38 6.99 11.02
N PHE A 322 -30.37 7.52 11.70
CA PHE A 322 -31.13 8.67 11.26
C PHE A 322 -31.15 9.73 12.34
N GLN A 323 -30.84 10.97 11.97
CA GLN A 323 -30.89 12.11 12.88
C GLN A 323 -31.95 13.09 12.39
N PRO A 324 -32.89 13.53 13.28
CA PRO A 324 -33.97 14.43 12.89
C PRO A 324 -33.44 15.83 12.57
N ILE A 325 -34.01 16.44 11.53
CA ILE A 325 -33.86 17.83 11.15
C ILE A 325 -35.24 18.47 11.21
N VAL A 326 -35.35 19.59 11.92
CA VAL A 326 -36.62 20.28 12.16
C VAL A 326 -36.64 21.65 11.49
N ASP A 327 -37.83 22.08 11.08
CA ASP A 327 -38.09 23.44 10.65
C ASP A 327 -38.09 24.36 11.88
N ILE A 328 -37.39 25.51 11.81
CA ILE A 328 -37.18 26.36 12.97
C ILE A 328 -38.49 27.01 13.44
N LYS A 329 -39.38 27.36 12.53
CA LYS A 329 -40.63 28.13 12.83
C LYS A 329 -41.69 27.20 13.43
N SER A 330 -41.92 26.07 12.84
CA SER A 330 -42.89 25.09 13.29
C SER A 330 -42.37 24.12 14.35
N GLN A 331 -41.06 23.96 14.47
CA GLN A 331 -40.35 22.95 15.26
C GLN A 331 -40.81 21.52 14.92
N LYS A 332 -41.37 21.31 13.73
CA LYS A 332 -41.80 20.00 13.24
C LYS A 332 -40.70 19.31 12.50
N LEU A 333 -40.71 17.99 12.56
CA LEU A 333 -39.84 17.12 11.76
C LEU A 333 -40.12 17.33 10.27
N VAL A 334 -39.08 17.68 9.48
CA VAL A 334 -39.20 17.89 8.03
C VAL A 334 -38.29 16.94 7.25
N SER A 335 -37.16 16.54 7.83
CA SER A 335 -36.21 15.63 7.19
C SER A 335 -35.38 14.87 8.22
N ALA A 336 -34.59 13.92 7.75
CA ALA A 336 -33.57 13.28 8.55
C ALA A 336 -32.28 13.09 7.75
N GLU A 337 -31.17 13.26 8.42
CA GLU A 337 -29.87 12.90 7.88
C GLU A 337 -29.56 11.41 8.11
N THR A 338 -29.12 10.72 7.04
CA THR A 338 -28.70 9.32 7.10
C THR A 338 -27.21 9.23 7.40
N LEU A 339 -26.90 8.70 8.56
CA LEU A 339 -25.56 8.63 9.08
C LEU A 339 -25.07 7.18 9.16
N LEU A 340 -24.02 6.85 8.42
CA LEU A 340 -23.43 5.52 8.43
C LEU A 340 -22.78 5.22 9.79
N ARG A 341 -23.00 4.00 10.28
CA ARG A 341 -22.36 3.43 11.46
C ARG A 341 -21.70 2.10 11.08
N PHE A 342 -20.58 1.81 11.73
CA PHE A 342 -19.92 0.53 11.57
C PHE A 342 -19.60 -0.08 12.94
N ARG A 343 -20.06 -1.31 13.12
CA ARG A 343 -19.85 -2.10 14.33
C ARG A 343 -19.03 -3.35 14.02
N THR A 344 -17.91 -3.48 14.68
CA THR A 344 -17.15 -4.74 14.74
C THR A 344 -17.72 -5.62 15.86
N LYS A 345 -17.22 -6.82 15.99
CA LYS A 345 -17.58 -7.70 17.12
C LYS A 345 -17.19 -7.12 18.48
N GLU A 346 -16.19 -6.23 18.51
CA GLU A 346 -15.58 -5.71 19.72
C GLU A 346 -16.12 -4.32 20.10
N ARG A 347 -16.36 -3.44 19.11
CA ARG A 347 -16.76 -2.07 19.36
C ARG A 347 -17.52 -1.42 18.20
N MET A 348 -18.19 -0.32 18.51
CA MET A 348 -18.63 0.64 17.50
C MET A 348 -17.41 1.46 17.06
N VAL A 349 -17.16 1.51 15.75
CA VAL A 349 -16.06 2.29 15.16
C VAL A 349 -16.56 3.70 14.86
N SER A 350 -15.74 4.71 15.16
CA SER A 350 -16.08 6.11 14.87
C SER A 350 -16.12 6.39 13.36
N PRO A 351 -17.10 7.16 12.84
CA PRO A 351 -17.09 7.61 11.45
C PRO A 351 -15.80 8.29 11.03
N ALA A 352 -15.20 9.12 11.86
CA ALA A 352 -13.91 9.76 11.60
C ALA A 352 -12.74 8.77 11.46
N GLU A 353 -12.88 7.55 11.99
CA GLU A 353 -11.87 6.49 11.86
C GLU A 353 -12.08 5.67 10.58
N PHE A 354 -13.31 5.27 10.26
CA PHE A 354 -13.54 4.29 9.19
C PHE A 354 -13.92 4.90 7.83
N ILE A 355 -14.55 6.09 7.77
CA ILE A 355 -14.94 6.71 6.49
C ILE A 355 -13.71 7.01 5.62
N PRO A 356 -12.62 7.63 6.13
CA PRO A 356 -11.40 7.82 5.32
C PRO A 356 -10.81 6.50 4.80
N LEU A 357 -10.93 5.42 5.56
CA LEU A 357 -10.45 4.09 5.13
C LEU A 357 -11.33 3.45 4.06
N LEU A 358 -12.65 3.69 4.10
CA LEU A 358 -13.55 3.30 3.02
C LEU A 358 -13.21 4.04 1.71
N GLU A 359 -12.91 5.33 1.80
CA GLU A 359 -12.51 6.16 0.66
C GLU A 359 -11.18 5.69 0.07
N GLU A 360 -10.14 5.56 0.89
CA GLU A 360 -8.82 5.10 0.49
C GLU A 360 -8.85 3.70 -0.16
N SER A 361 -9.64 2.78 0.41
CA SER A 361 -9.77 1.40 -0.08
C SER A 361 -10.76 1.23 -1.24
N GLY A 362 -11.50 2.28 -1.61
CA GLY A 362 -12.57 2.25 -2.60
C GLY A 362 -13.86 1.56 -2.14
N LEU A 363 -13.90 1.06 -0.90
CA LEU A 363 -15.08 0.42 -0.32
C LEU A 363 -16.23 1.42 -0.09
N ILE A 364 -15.96 2.71 -0.11
CA ILE A 364 -16.99 3.76 -0.02
C ILE A 364 -18.05 3.64 -1.13
N ILE A 365 -17.69 3.11 -2.30
CA ILE A 365 -18.62 2.94 -3.43
C ILE A 365 -19.72 1.90 -3.11
N PRO A 366 -19.42 0.64 -2.81
CA PRO A 366 -20.46 -0.33 -2.45
C PRO A 366 -21.18 0.00 -1.14
N VAL A 367 -20.49 0.56 -0.15
CA VAL A 367 -21.10 0.95 1.13
C VAL A 367 -22.02 2.16 0.95
N GLY A 368 -21.64 3.17 0.16
CA GLY A 368 -22.51 4.31 -0.11
C GLY A 368 -23.77 3.92 -0.88
N ARG A 369 -23.66 2.96 -1.82
CA ARG A 369 -24.83 2.36 -2.47
C ARG A 369 -25.76 1.70 -1.44
N PHE A 370 -25.21 0.93 -0.51
CA PHE A 370 -25.97 0.34 0.58
C PHE A 370 -26.69 1.41 1.40
N VAL A 371 -26.01 2.50 1.80
CA VAL A 371 -26.60 3.60 2.56
C VAL A 371 -27.74 4.27 1.80
N LEU A 372 -27.55 4.57 0.52
CA LEU A 372 -28.58 5.16 -0.36
C LEU A 372 -29.85 4.30 -0.38
N HIS A 373 -29.71 2.99 -0.54
CA HIS A 373 -30.85 2.09 -0.52
C HIS A 373 -31.55 2.04 0.83
N GLN A 374 -30.81 2.05 1.96
CA GLN A 374 -31.40 2.11 3.29
C GLN A 374 -32.14 3.43 3.53
N ALA A 375 -31.55 4.56 3.13
CA ALA A 375 -32.15 5.88 3.24
C ALA A 375 -33.48 5.96 2.47
N LEU A 376 -33.49 5.58 1.20
CA LEU A 376 -34.70 5.65 0.37
C LEU A 376 -35.80 4.69 0.84
N LYS A 377 -35.44 3.50 1.34
CA LYS A 377 -36.37 2.58 1.97
C LYS A 377 -37.02 3.20 3.22
N ALA A 378 -36.21 3.82 4.08
CA ALA A 378 -36.68 4.52 5.27
C ALA A 378 -37.59 5.70 4.89
N CYS A 379 -37.19 6.54 3.94
CA CYS A 379 -37.97 7.68 3.45
C CYS A 379 -39.37 7.22 2.98
N GLY A 380 -39.46 6.18 2.16
CA GLY A 380 -40.73 5.67 1.67
C GLY A 380 -41.64 5.11 2.78
N GLN A 381 -41.08 4.65 3.89
CA GLN A 381 -41.86 4.21 5.05
C GLN A 381 -42.35 5.41 5.87
N ILE A 382 -41.53 6.44 6.08
CA ILE A 382 -41.87 7.65 6.82
C ILE A 382 -42.92 8.47 6.05
N GLN A 383 -42.83 8.56 4.73
CA GLN A 383 -43.77 9.29 3.88
C GLN A 383 -45.22 8.77 3.93
N LYS A 384 -45.45 7.57 4.46
CA LYS A 384 -46.81 7.09 4.74
C LYS A 384 -47.49 7.89 5.86
N TYR A 385 -46.71 8.52 6.73
CA TYR A 385 -47.17 9.30 7.90
C TYR A 385 -46.95 10.80 7.68
N ILE A 386 -45.81 11.19 7.10
CA ILE A 386 -45.39 12.56 6.79
C ILE A 386 -45.14 12.65 5.28
N PRO A 387 -46.15 13.00 4.44
CA PRO A 387 -46.06 12.88 2.97
C PRO A 387 -44.93 13.67 2.30
N ASP A 388 -44.52 14.81 2.87
CA ASP A 388 -43.49 15.70 2.33
C ASP A 388 -42.13 15.51 3.01
N PHE A 389 -41.96 14.42 3.77
CA PHE A 389 -40.70 14.10 4.45
C PHE A 389 -39.57 13.92 3.44
N ARG A 390 -38.41 14.46 3.79
CA ARG A 390 -37.19 14.38 3.02
C ARG A 390 -36.15 13.56 3.76
N ILE A 391 -35.17 13.03 3.02
CA ILE A 391 -34.03 12.34 3.60
C ILE A 391 -32.74 12.78 2.94
N SER A 392 -31.70 12.99 3.71
CA SER A 392 -30.40 13.34 3.17
C SER A 392 -29.39 12.18 3.29
N VAL A 393 -28.48 12.12 2.33
CA VAL A 393 -27.42 11.14 2.23
C VAL A 393 -26.11 11.82 1.87
N ASN A 394 -25.09 11.57 2.67
CA ASN A 394 -23.73 12.00 2.42
C ASN A 394 -23.12 11.21 1.23
N VAL A 395 -22.54 11.90 0.27
CA VAL A 395 -21.86 11.34 -0.89
C VAL A 395 -20.40 11.80 -0.90
N SER A 396 -19.48 10.86 -0.94
CA SER A 396 -18.04 11.15 -1.03
C SER A 396 -17.64 11.57 -2.45
N TYR A 397 -16.70 12.49 -2.56
CA TYR A 397 -16.07 12.88 -3.83
C TYR A 397 -15.52 11.67 -4.60
N ILE A 398 -14.95 10.69 -3.90
CA ILE A 398 -14.46 9.44 -4.51
C ILE A 398 -15.57 8.65 -5.21
N GLN A 399 -16.79 8.65 -4.66
CA GLN A 399 -17.94 8.00 -5.30
C GLN A 399 -18.31 8.70 -6.61
N VAL A 400 -18.32 10.03 -6.62
CA VAL A 400 -18.62 10.82 -7.83
C VAL A 400 -17.58 10.58 -8.92
N LEU A 401 -16.28 10.50 -8.55
CA LEU A 401 -15.19 10.30 -9.53
C LEU A 401 -15.11 8.88 -10.08
N LYS A 402 -15.35 7.88 -9.23
CA LYS A 402 -15.04 6.47 -9.54
C LYS A 402 -16.27 5.60 -9.83
N SER A 403 -17.49 6.18 -9.79
CA SER A 403 -18.73 5.48 -10.16
C SER A 403 -19.69 6.38 -10.93
N ASP A 404 -20.71 5.78 -11.57
CA ASP A 404 -21.82 6.55 -12.17
C ASP A 404 -22.90 6.83 -11.12
N MET A 405 -22.51 7.66 -10.13
CA MET A 405 -23.32 7.94 -8.95
C MET A 405 -24.69 8.53 -9.31
N LEU A 406 -24.79 9.37 -10.35
CA LEU A 406 -26.06 9.94 -10.79
C LEU A 406 -27.05 8.87 -11.27
N THR A 407 -26.60 7.95 -12.11
CA THR A 407 -27.42 6.84 -12.59
C THR A 407 -27.84 5.91 -11.43
N GLU A 408 -26.96 5.67 -10.47
CA GLU A 408 -27.27 4.88 -9.27
C GLU A 408 -28.36 5.54 -8.43
N ILE A 409 -28.27 6.86 -8.19
CA ILE A 409 -29.28 7.64 -7.47
C ILE A 409 -30.63 7.58 -8.17
N LEU A 410 -30.68 7.85 -9.48
CA LEU A 410 -31.92 7.86 -10.26
C LEU A 410 -32.57 6.46 -10.28
N SER A 411 -31.78 5.42 -10.41
CA SER A 411 -32.25 4.04 -10.37
C SER A 411 -32.85 3.69 -9.00
N ALA A 412 -32.18 4.07 -7.92
CA ALA A 412 -32.64 3.82 -6.56
C ALA A 412 -33.95 4.57 -6.27
N ILE A 413 -34.06 5.85 -6.66
CA ILE A 413 -35.30 6.64 -6.53
C ILE A 413 -36.47 5.93 -7.26
N SER A 414 -36.21 5.41 -8.47
CA SER A 414 -37.21 4.68 -9.23
C SER A 414 -37.66 3.37 -8.56
N ILE A 415 -36.72 2.61 -8.02
CA ILE A 415 -36.99 1.35 -7.29
C ILE A 415 -37.90 1.58 -6.10
N TYR A 416 -37.61 2.59 -5.27
CA TYR A 416 -38.38 2.89 -4.06
C TYR A 416 -39.58 3.82 -4.30
N LYS A 417 -39.76 4.30 -5.53
CA LYS A 417 -40.86 5.20 -5.95
C LYS A 417 -40.92 6.49 -5.13
N ILE A 418 -39.77 7.03 -4.78
CA ILE A 418 -39.64 8.27 -4.01
C ILE A 418 -39.70 9.48 -4.97
N LYS A 419 -40.32 10.59 -4.53
CA LYS A 419 -40.26 11.85 -5.28
C LYS A 419 -38.81 12.36 -5.29
N ARG A 420 -38.32 12.84 -6.44
CA ARG A 420 -36.93 13.31 -6.61
C ARG A 420 -36.53 14.36 -5.58
N GLY A 421 -37.36 15.36 -5.33
CA GLY A 421 -37.13 16.40 -4.31
C GLY A 421 -37.16 15.92 -2.86
N SER A 422 -37.47 14.66 -2.59
CA SER A 422 -37.41 14.07 -1.24
C SER A 422 -36.07 13.48 -0.85
N LEU A 423 -35.17 13.24 -1.80
CA LEU A 423 -33.78 12.86 -1.53
C LEU A 423 -32.91 14.12 -1.65
N ILE A 424 -32.12 14.40 -0.63
CA ILE A 424 -31.13 15.47 -0.59
C ILE A 424 -29.75 14.82 -0.63
N ILE A 425 -28.89 15.26 -1.54
CA ILE A 425 -27.49 14.80 -1.58
C ILE A 425 -26.64 15.81 -0.81
N GLU A 426 -25.88 15.34 0.17
CA GLU A 426 -24.96 16.14 0.95
C GLU A 426 -23.53 15.91 0.49
N LEU A 427 -22.79 17.00 0.25
CA LEU A 427 -21.40 17.01 -0.16
C LEU A 427 -20.59 17.88 0.80
N THR A 428 -19.48 17.38 1.31
CA THR A 428 -18.60 18.12 2.21
C THR A 428 -17.75 19.15 1.46
N GLU A 429 -17.42 20.26 2.13
CA GLU A 429 -16.60 21.35 1.58
C GLU A 429 -15.22 20.86 1.10
N SER A 430 -14.59 19.93 1.80
CA SER A 430 -13.27 19.39 1.46
C SER A 430 -13.20 18.67 0.12
N GLY A 431 -14.31 18.10 -0.37
CA GLY A 431 -14.40 17.47 -1.68
C GLY A 431 -14.32 18.45 -2.86
N PHE A 432 -14.44 19.76 -2.62
CA PHE A 432 -14.49 20.77 -3.69
C PHE A 432 -13.12 21.32 -4.10
N LEU A 433 -12.05 21.03 -3.39
CA LEU A 433 -10.69 21.50 -3.73
C LEU A 433 -10.21 21.00 -5.10
N GLU A 434 -10.78 19.91 -5.59
CA GLU A 434 -10.46 19.27 -6.87
C GLU A 434 -11.64 19.30 -7.86
N CYS A 435 -12.43 20.39 -7.91
CA CYS A 435 -13.66 20.52 -8.73
C CYS A 435 -13.37 20.32 -10.22
N ASP A 436 -13.33 19.06 -10.66
CA ASP A 436 -13.11 18.68 -12.05
C ASP A 436 -14.40 18.73 -12.89
N ALA A 437 -14.28 18.50 -14.19
CA ALA A 437 -15.40 18.49 -15.13
C ALA A 437 -16.43 17.36 -14.84
N ASN A 438 -16.01 16.25 -14.19
CA ASN A 438 -16.89 15.13 -13.87
C ASN A 438 -17.79 15.51 -12.70
N PHE A 439 -17.19 16.14 -11.67
CA PHE A 439 -17.91 16.61 -10.51
C PHE A 439 -18.98 17.67 -10.85
N ARG A 440 -18.63 18.66 -11.70
CA ARG A 440 -19.59 19.64 -12.20
C ARG A 440 -20.74 18.98 -12.96
N ARG A 441 -20.45 18.01 -13.84
CA ARG A 441 -21.48 17.26 -14.56
C ARG A 441 -22.44 16.51 -13.64
N PHE A 442 -21.91 15.98 -12.52
CA PHE A 442 -22.72 15.34 -11.50
C PHE A 442 -23.69 16.35 -10.84
N CYS A 443 -23.20 17.49 -10.36
CA CYS A 443 -24.02 18.53 -9.75
C CYS A 443 -25.09 19.08 -10.72
N ASP A 444 -24.72 19.35 -11.98
CA ASP A 444 -25.65 19.75 -13.04
C ASP A 444 -26.69 18.65 -13.32
N GLY A 445 -26.28 17.40 -13.20
CA GLY A 445 -27.17 16.24 -13.34
C GLY A 445 -28.20 16.16 -12.23
N LEU A 446 -27.80 16.39 -10.98
CA LEU A 446 -28.71 16.48 -9.83
C LEU A 446 -29.74 17.58 -10.03
N LYS A 447 -29.29 18.79 -10.40
CA LYS A 447 -30.16 19.95 -10.64
C LYS A 447 -31.19 19.68 -11.74
N ARG A 448 -30.74 19.15 -12.90
CA ARG A 448 -31.65 18.77 -14.01
C ARG A 448 -32.65 17.67 -13.62
N SER A 449 -32.28 16.85 -12.64
CA SER A 449 -33.11 15.76 -12.14
C SER A 449 -33.99 16.16 -10.95
N GLU A 450 -33.98 17.44 -10.56
CA GLU A 450 -34.75 17.97 -9.42
C GLU A 450 -34.39 17.27 -8.09
N ILE A 451 -33.11 16.93 -7.91
CA ILE A 451 -32.58 16.34 -6.67
C ILE A 451 -31.83 17.44 -5.92
N PRO A 452 -32.30 17.87 -4.74
CA PRO A 452 -31.66 18.92 -3.96
C PRO A 452 -30.23 18.56 -3.55
N LEU A 453 -29.36 19.57 -3.58
CA LEU A 453 -27.97 19.51 -3.15
C LEU A 453 -27.77 20.34 -1.88
N ALA A 454 -27.17 19.76 -0.84
CA ALA A 454 -26.74 20.47 0.35
C ALA A 454 -25.20 20.50 0.44
N LEU A 455 -24.67 21.67 0.81
CA LEU A 455 -23.26 21.82 1.17
C LEU A 455 -23.10 21.61 2.66
N ASP A 456 -22.31 20.60 3.02
CA ASP A 456 -22.08 20.21 4.42
C ASP A 456 -20.75 20.75 4.97
N ASP A 457 -20.62 20.79 6.30
CA ASP A 457 -19.44 21.27 7.05
C ASP A 457 -19.02 22.73 6.72
N PHE A 458 -19.95 23.59 6.29
CA PHE A 458 -19.62 24.95 5.88
C PHE A 458 -19.13 25.79 7.06
N GLY A 459 -17.98 26.48 6.86
CA GLY A 459 -17.35 27.31 7.89
C GLY A 459 -16.16 26.66 8.60
N THR A 460 -15.74 25.46 8.21
CA THR A 460 -14.62 24.74 8.87
C THR A 460 -13.23 25.15 8.39
N GLY A 461 -13.09 25.96 7.32
CA GLY A 461 -11.79 26.54 6.98
C GLY A 461 -11.51 26.84 5.52
N TYR A 462 -12.22 26.25 4.59
CA TYR A 462 -12.01 26.44 3.14
C TYR A 462 -13.20 27.14 2.46
N SER A 463 -14.11 27.78 3.25
CA SER A 463 -15.34 28.40 2.77
C SER A 463 -15.07 29.43 1.69
N ASN A 464 -15.19 29.01 0.43
CA ASN A 464 -15.02 29.86 -0.73
C ASN A 464 -16.38 30.07 -1.42
N PHE A 465 -16.85 31.31 -1.46
CA PHE A 465 -18.06 31.70 -2.20
C PHE A 465 -18.05 31.29 -3.68
N HIS A 466 -16.88 30.98 -4.24
CA HIS A 466 -16.76 30.45 -5.58
C HIS A 466 -17.53 29.13 -5.78
N TYR A 467 -17.65 28.31 -4.73
CA TYR A 467 -18.40 27.04 -4.78
C TYR A 467 -19.92 27.27 -4.84
N LEU A 468 -20.44 28.27 -4.11
CA LEU A 468 -21.86 28.62 -4.16
C LEU A 468 -22.30 29.02 -5.58
N TYR A 469 -21.45 29.78 -6.28
CA TYR A 469 -21.72 30.18 -7.65
C TYR A 469 -21.67 29.00 -8.64
N ASN A 470 -20.67 28.13 -8.51
CA ASN A 470 -20.45 27.05 -9.49
C ASN A 470 -21.37 25.85 -9.29
N LEU A 471 -21.77 25.54 -8.06
CA LEU A 471 -22.53 24.32 -7.76
C LEU A 471 -24.03 24.58 -7.61
N SER A 472 -24.43 25.84 -7.36
CA SER A 472 -25.82 26.21 -7.14
C SER A 472 -26.55 25.27 -6.18
N PRO A 473 -26.10 25.12 -4.90
CA PRO A 473 -26.75 24.25 -3.94
C PRO A 473 -28.15 24.79 -3.59
N ASP A 474 -28.96 23.97 -2.95
CA ASP A 474 -30.29 24.36 -2.43
C ASP A 474 -30.21 24.68 -0.93
N THR A 475 -29.26 24.10 -0.21
CA THR A 475 -29.10 24.24 1.24
C THR A 475 -27.63 24.35 1.63
N ILE A 476 -27.33 25.16 2.64
CA ILE A 476 -26.04 25.22 3.33
C ILE A 476 -26.22 24.70 4.75
N LYS A 477 -25.38 23.77 5.21
CA LYS A 477 -25.34 23.26 6.57
C LYS A 477 -24.12 23.85 7.29
N ILE A 478 -24.38 24.58 8.37
CA ILE A 478 -23.33 25.19 9.20
C ILE A 478 -22.86 24.19 10.23
N ASP A 479 -21.57 23.86 10.16
CA ASP A 479 -20.94 22.88 11.04
C ASP A 479 -21.06 23.28 12.53
N ARG A 480 -21.16 22.25 13.37
CA ARG A 480 -21.23 22.39 14.83
C ARG A 480 -20.12 23.26 15.42
N SER A 481 -18.87 23.13 14.91
CA SER A 481 -17.73 23.88 15.46
C SER A 481 -17.87 25.39 15.24
N PHE A 482 -18.42 25.79 14.10
CA PHE A 482 -18.76 27.20 13.84
C PHE A 482 -19.95 27.65 14.68
N THR A 483 -20.99 26.82 14.78
CA THR A 483 -22.17 27.10 15.63
C THR A 483 -21.75 27.34 17.08
N LEU A 484 -20.88 26.52 17.65
CA LEU A 484 -20.38 26.70 19.03
C LEU A 484 -19.59 28.02 19.20
N LYS A 485 -18.79 28.41 18.22
CA LYS A 485 -18.09 29.71 18.25
C LYS A 485 -19.09 30.86 18.22
N ALA A 486 -20.08 30.80 17.35
CA ALA A 486 -21.13 31.81 17.24
C ALA A 486 -21.96 31.93 18.53
N LEU A 487 -22.23 30.81 19.21
CA LEU A 487 -22.94 30.84 20.50
C LEU A 487 -22.13 31.52 21.62
N ASN A 488 -20.80 31.48 21.57
CA ASN A 488 -19.90 31.97 22.61
C ASN A 488 -19.28 33.35 22.31
N ASN A 489 -19.32 33.82 21.05
CA ASN A 489 -18.68 35.07 20.63
C ASN A 489 -19.61 35.90 19.75
N GLY A 490 -19.68 37.18 20.03
CA GLY A 490 -20.54 38.10 19.31
C GLY A 490 -20.13 38.36 17.85
N TYR A 491 -18.83 38.26 17.53
CA TYR A 491 -18.35 38.43 16.15
C TYR A 491 -18.84 37.29 15.25
N GLU A 492 -18.60 36.05 15.66
CA GLU A 492 -19.06 34.88 14.92
C GLU A 492 -20.59 34.76 14.90
N TYR A 493 -21.27 35.24 15.95
CA TYR A 493 -22.74 35.30 15.94
C TYR A 493 -23.25 36.24 14.87
N ASN A 494 -22.70 37.48 14.79
CA ASN A 494 -23.07 38.45 13.76
C ASN A 494 -22.69 37.91 12.35
N LEU A 495 -21.55 37.21 12.22
CA LEU A 495 -21.20 36.58 10.96
C LEU A 495 -22.23 35.52 10.55
N LEU A 496 -22.66 34.65 11.47
CA LEU A 496 -23.70 33.66 11.21
C LEU A 496 -25.04 34.33 10.83
N GLN A 497 -25.41 35.41 11.50
CA GLN A 497 -26.60 36.17 11.14
C GLN A 497 -26.51 36.69 9.70
N HIS A 498 -25.40 37.33 9.31
CA HIS A 498 -25.22 37.78 7.93
C HIS A 498 -25.16 36.64 6.91
N MET A 499 -24.70 35.47 7.30
CA MET A 499 -24.77 34.27 6.44
C MET A 499 -26.22 33.85 6.19
N VAL A 500 -27.08 33.87 7.22
CA VAL A 500 -28.51 33.59 7.05
C VAL A 500 -29.17 34.64 6.13
N GLU A 501 -28.92 35.93 6.35
CA GLU A 501 -29.46 37.02 5.52
C GLU A 501 -28.98 36.86 4.04
N MET A 502 -27.72 36.56 3.84
CA MET A 502 -27.14 36.35 2.51
C MET A 502 -27.78 35.14 1.81
N THR A 503 -27.89 34.00 2.48
CA THR A 503 -28.48 32.79 1.89
C THR A 503 -29.93 33.02 1.47
N HIS A 504 -30.72 33.70 2.31
CA HIS A 504 -32.09 34.06 1.97
C HIS A 504 -32.18 35.03 0.78
N SER A 505 -31.20 35.95 0.64
CA SER A 505 -31.18 36.90 -0.49
C SER A 505 -30.97 36.29 -1.85
N ILE A 506 -30.48 35.04 -1.89
CA ILE A 506 -30.22 34.27 -3.11
C ILE A 506 -31.04 32.97 -3.17
N ASP A 507 -32.15 32.92 -2.44
CA ASP A 507 -33.11 31.79 -2.40
C ASP A 507 -32.48 30.44 -1.95
N LEU A 508 -31.41 30.47 -1.13
CA LEU A 508 -30.85 29.29 -0.48
C LEU A 508 -31.43 29.07 0.90
N LYS A 509 -31.53 27.83 1.32
CA LYS A 509 -31.87 27.45 2.70
C LYS A 509 -30.61 27.28 3.55
N LEU A 510 -30.76 27.53 4.86
CA LEU A 510 -29.69 27.37 5.82
C LEU A 510 -30.12 26.46 6.97
N CYS A 511 -29.30 25.44 7.24
CA CYS A 511 -29.41 24.53 8.37
C CYS A 511 -28.31 24.82 9.38
N VAL A 512 -28.66 25.03 10.66
CA VAL A 512 -27.68 25.18 11.75
C VAL A 512 -27.57 23.86 12.50
N GLU A 513 -26.33 23.33 12.60
CA GLU A 513 -26.08 22.09 13.28
C GLU A 513 -25.53 22.24 14.70
N GLY A 514 -25.66 21.17 15.49
CA GLY A 514 -25.04 21.04 16.80
C GLY A 514 -25.75 21.71 17.94
N ILE A 515 -27.03 21.98 17.82
CA ILE A 515 -27.85 22.54 18.91
C ILE A 515 -28.13 21.46 19.96
N GLU A 516 -27.69 21.67 21.21
CA GLU A 516 -27.81 20.69 22.29
C GLU A 516 -28.71 21.13 23.44
N THR A 517 -28.92 22.43 23.61
CA THR A 517 -29.68 22.98 24.74
C THR A 517 -30.78 23.94 24.28
N LYS A 518 -31.78 24.12 25.15
CA LYS A 518 -32.85 25.11 24.91
C LYS A 518 -32.30 26.53 24.79
N GLN A 519 -31.29 26.89 25.55
CA GLN A 519 -30.67 28.22 25.49
C GLN A 519 -30.01 28.49 24.14
N GLU A 520 -29.31 27.48 23.59
CA GLU A 520 -28.72 27.55 22.25
C GLU A 520 -29.80 27.71 21.19
N LEU A 521 -30.87 26.90 21.27
CA LEU A 521 -32.01 27.01 20.38
C LEU A 521 -32.63 28.42 20.41
N ASP A 522 -32.90 28.97 21.61
CA ASP A 522 -33.49 30.30 21.76
C ASP A 522 -32.59 31.41 21.20
N LYS A 523 -31.27 31.24 21.29
CA LYS A 523 -30.29 32.18 20.72
C LYS A 523 -30.27 32.10 19.19
N ILE A 524 -30.18 30.90 18.63
CA ILE A 524 -30.10 30.66 17.18
C ILE A 524 -31.45 30.99 16.50
N SER A 525 -32.57 30.74 17.14
CA SER A 525 -33.90 31.09 16.60
C SER A 525 -34.06 32.59 16.28
N ARG A 526 -33.30 33.50 16.94
CA ARG A 526 -33.36 34.94 16.69
C ARG A 526 -32.82 35.37 15.33
N ILE A 527 -31.94 34.55 14.72
CA ILE A 527 -31.40 34.80 13.37
C ILE A 527 -32.18 34.09 12.27
N GLU A 528 -33.27 33.39 12.66
CA GLU A 528 -34.25 32.77 11.77
C GLU A 528 -33.61 31.87 10.65
N PRO A 529 -32.75 30.89 10.95
CA PRO A 529 -32.35 29.91 9.95
C PRO A 529 -33.58 29.11 9.49
N ASP A 530 -33.51 28.37 8.40
CA ASP A 530 -34.63 27.55 7.93
C ASP A 530 -34.76 26.25 8.74
N TYR A 531 -33.63 25.58 8.96
CA TYR A 531 -33.60 24.27 9.62
C TYR A 531 -32.60 24.23 10.77
N ILE A 532 -32.87 23.32 11.70
CA ILE A 532 -31.99 23.05 12.84
C ILE A 532 -31.81 21.54 12.99
N GLN A 533 -30.58 21.15 13.28
CA GLN A 533 -30.18 19.80 13.65
C GLN A 533 -29.35 19.82 14.93
N GLY A 534 -29.56 18.86 15.82
CA GLY A 534 -28.76 18.75 17.04
C GLY A 534 -29.35 17.79 18.06
N TYR A 535 -28.56 17.51 19.10
CA TYR A 535 -28.97 16.58 20.15
C TYR A 535 -30.13 17.04 20.99
N PHE A 536 -30.44 18.31 20.93
CA PHE A 536 -31.66 18.86 21.57
C PHE A 536 -32.92 18.21 20.99
N PHE A 537 -32.99 18.03 19.68
CA PHE A 537 -34.13 17.38 19.02
C PHE A 537 -33.95 15.86 18.95
N GLY A 538 -32.74 15.38 18.78
CA GLY A 538 -32.46 13.95 18.79
C GLY A 538 -31.03 13.57 18.40
N ARG A 539 -30.56 12.50 19.00
CA ARG A 539 -29.31 11.86 18.60
C ARG A 539 -29.55 10.94 17.41
N PRO A 540 -28.55 10.70 16.57
CA PRO A 540 -28.65 9.66 15.54
C PRO A 540 -29.07 8.32 16.16
N CYS A 541 -30.12 7.70 15.64
CA CYS A 541 -30.66 6.45 16.15
C CYS A 541 -31.02 5.48 15.01
N SER A 542 -31.25 4.21 15.35
CA SER A 542 -31.71 3.21 14.39
C SER A 542 -33.10 3.55 13.85
N PHE A 543 -33.44 3.00 12.68
CA PHE A 543 -34.72 3.27 12.03
C PHE A 543 -35.95 2.95 12.91
N SER A 544 -35.90 1.85 13.68
CA SER A 544 -36.99 1.50 14.58
C SER A 544 -37.23 2.56 15.67
N ILE A 545 -36.16 3.03 16.31
CA ILE A 545 -36.22 4.07 17.32
C ILE A 545 -36.67 5.39 16.69
N PHE A 546 -36.18 5.73 15.49
CA PHE A 546 -36.59 6.94 14.78
C PHE A 546 -38.10 6.96 14.50
N MET A 547 -38.64 5.86 14.00
CA MET A 547 -40.08 5.72 13.74
C MET A 547 -40.91 5.90 15.00
N GLU A 548 -40.52 5.25 16.09
CA GLU A 548 -41.22 5.32 17.37
C GLU A 548 -41.19 6.71 17.96
N SER A 549 -40.02 7.37 18.01
CA SER A 549 -39.82 8.62 18.73
C SER A 549 -40.29 9.88 17.97
N TYR A 550 -40.23 9.85 16.62
CA TYR A 550 -40.44 11.08 15.84
C TYR A 550 -41.58 10.99 14.82
N VAL A 551 -41.96 9.83 14.39
CA VAL A 551 -42.96 9.69 13.32
C VAL A 551 -44.32 9.31 13.89
N THR A 552 -44.36 8.29 14.77
CA THR A 552 -45.64 7.78 15.30
C THR A 552 -46.22 8.64 16.42
N GLU A 553 -45.39 9.40 17.16
CA GLU A 553 -45.86 10.35 18.16
C GLU A 553 -46.49 11.60 17.53
N GLU A 554 -45.88 12.18 16.48
CA GLU A 554 -46.50 13.29 15.73
C GLU A 554 -47.82 12.94 15.09
N SER A 555 -48.06 11.66 14.74
CA SER A 555 -49.34 11.20 14.20
C SER A 555 -50.43 11.05 15.25
N LYS A 556 -50.09 11.06 16.55
CA LYS A 556 -51.07 10.99 17.66
C LYS A 556 -51.62 12.35 18.08
N GLU A 557 -50.96 13.45 17.69
CA GLU A 557 -51.43 14.84 17.99
C GLU A 557 -52.26 15.47 16.85
N LYS A 558 -52.52 14.74 15.76
CA LYS A 558 -53.46 15.08 14.69
C LYS A 558 -54.76 14.27 14.82
#